data_8afb963ed391f3e8529e02a415c6b15c
#
_entry.id   8afb963ed391f3e8529e02a415c6b15c
#
_cell.length_a   1.000
_cell.length_b   1.000
_cell.length_c   1.000
_cell.angle_alpha   90.00
_cell.angle_beta   90.00
_cell.angle_gamma   90.00
#
_symmetry.space_group_name_H-M   'P 1'
#
loop_
_entity.id
_entity.type
_entity.pdbx_description
1 polymer ?
#
loop_
_entity_poly.entity_id
_entity_poly.type
_entity_poly.pdbx_seq_one_letter_code
_entity_poly.pdbx_strand_id
1 'polypeptide(L)'
;MQYHSTRDKSISVSSAEAIKTGLSAEGGLFVPESFPSVSLDEIKNLASKSYNERAYFVLSKFLSDFTEEELKKCIDSAYTKEKFETESIAPVYKLNDTTYFLELWHGPTCAFKDMALQILPHLLTTSMKKTNEDKEIVILVATSGDTGKAALEGFKDVAGTRIIVFYPDNGVSEIQKLQMVTQEGNNVSVAAVKGNFDDAQSGVKKIFTDTDYKNLLDRNQFKLSSANSINWGRLVPQIVYYFSSYAELVKNNEIEIGDKINVVVPTGNFGNILAAYYAKKMGLPIAKFICASNENNVLTDFIKTGVYNKNRDFHTTISPSMDILISSNLERFLYDLTGCDDKLVSEWMKELNTNGSYEVSADVKAKMQEMFTAGCCDDAETMATIKKCASEYDYVIDTHTAVAKSVYDKYVAQTGDTTKTIIASTASPFKFNQSVLIALEDHNAVVGKDEFTLLKELSEKSNMQIPKSLYELKDKSVVFDLVFDKDEMQQIVSDFLMVE
;
A
#
# COMPACT_ATOMS: atom_id res chain seq x y z
N MET A 1 24.13 -5.15 1.15
CA MET A 1 23.17 -5.23 2.30
C MET A 1 22.54 -6.60 2.28
N GLN A 2 22.48 -7.28 3.42
CA GLN A 2 21.78 -8.56 3.55
C GLN A 2 20.40 -8.34 4.17
N TYR A 3 19.53 -9.31 3.97
CA TYR A 3 18.17 -9.32 4.48
C TYR A 3 17.92 -10.59 5.28
N HIS A 4 17.32 -10.45 6.45
CA HIS A 4 16.96 -11.55 7.34
C HIS A 4 15.46 -11.76 7.40
N SER A 5 15.03 -12.96 7.77
CA SER A 5 13.64 -13.21 8.09
C SER A 5 13.31 -12.72 9.51
N THR A 6 12.13 -12.16 9.69
CA THR A 6 11.61 -11.75 11.00
C THR A 6 11.35 -12.91 11.96
N ARG A 7 11.31 -14.16 11.45
CA ARG A 7 11.01 -15.38 12.26
C ARG A 7 12.16 -16.37 12.31
N ASP A 8 13.21 -16.15 11.52
CA ASP A 8 14.44 -16.94 11.55
C ASP A 8 15.61 -16.08 11.05
N LYS A 9 16.36 -15.51 11.98
CA LYS A 9 17.50 -14.63 11.68
C LYS A 9 18.66 -15.36 10.99
N SER A 10 18.70 -16.69 11.03
CA SER A 10 19.72 -17.46 10.32
C SER A 10 19.56 -17.44 8.81
N ILE A 11 18.34 -17.13 8.32
CA ILE A 11 18.06 -16.93 6.89
C ILE A 11 18.61 -15.57 6.50
N SER A 12 19.60 -15.55 5.60
CA SER A 12 20.23 -14.34 5.11
C SER A 12 20.28 -14.39 3.58
N VAL A 13 19.70 -13.39 2.94
CA VAL A 13 19.55 -13.31 1.47
C VAL A 13 19.92 -11.92 0.95
N SER A 14 20.22 -11.81 -0.35
CA SER A 14 20.41 -10.53 -1.03
C SER A 14 19.08 -9.77 -1.18
N SER A 15 19.13 -8.48 -1.54
CA SER A 15 17.90 -7.73 -1.82
C SER A 15 17.15 -8.29 -3.03
N ALA A 16 17.85 -8.73 -4.06
CA ALA A 16 17.26 -9.37 -5.22
C ALA A 16 16.52 -10.66 -4.84
N GLU A 17 17.13 -11.52 -4.00
CA GLU A 17 16.47 -12.74 -3.55
C GLU A 17 15.25 -12.44 -2.66
N ALA A 18 15.32 -11.45 -1.76
CA ALA A 18 14.20 -11.04 -0.92
C ALA A 18 13.01 -10.51 -1.75
N ILE A 19 13.26 -9.74 -2.81
CA ILE A 19 12.23 -9.24 -3.73
C ILE A 19 11.63 -10.39 -4.55
N LYS A 20 12.46 -11.27 -5.11
CA LYS A 20 12.01 -12.40 -5.92
C LYS A 20 11.16 -13.37 -5.13
N THR A 21 11.58 -13.71 -3.93
CA THR A 21 10.90 -14.68 -3.06
C THR A 21 9.68 -14.07 -2.39
N GLY A 22 9.77 -12.81 -1.97
CA GLY A 22 8.68 -12.04 -1.35
C GLY A 22 8.37 -12.40 0.09
N LEU A 23 8.37 -13.69 0.44
CA LEU A 23 8.10 -14.24 1.76
C LEU A 23 9.10 -15.35 2.05
N SER A 24 9.62 -15.41 3.27
CA SER A 24 10.51 -16.50 3.69
C SER A 24 9.75 -17.83 3.83
N ALA A 25 10.47 -18.96 3.71
CA ALA A 25 9.86 -20.29 3.65
C ALA A 25 9.07 -20.66 4.92
N GLU A 26 9.51 -20.17 6.09
CA GLU A 26 8.84 -20.35 7.38
C GLU A 26 7.70 -19.34 7.62
N GLY A 27 7.46 -18.45 6.66
CA GLY A 27 6.40 -17.44 6.68
C GLY A 27 6.80 -16.08 7.29
N GLY A 28 8.08 -15.89 7.60
CA GLY A 28 8.63 -14.61 8.06
C GLY A 28 8.82 -13.59 6.93
N LEU A 29 8.91 -12.32 7.28
CA LEU A 29 9.07 -11.21 6.34
C LEU A 29 10.54 -10.79 6.26
N PHE A 30 11.01 -10.46 5.06
CA PHE A 30 12.37 -9.97 4.89
C PHE A 30 12.51 -8.52 5.38
N VAL A 31 13.56 -8.28 6.16
CA VAL A 31 13.97 -6.96 6.68
C VAL A 31 15.46 -6.76 6.43
N PRO A 32 15.94 -5.52 6.19
CA PRO A 32 17.36 -5.26 6.05
C PRO A 32 18.10 -5.52 7.37
N GLU A 33 19.32 -6.01 7.30
CA GLU A 33 20.19 -6.25 8.46
C GLU A 33 20.51 -4.96 9.24
N SER A 34 20.49 -3.81 8.55
CA SER A 34 20.75 -2.49 9.14
C SER A 34 20.03 -1.40 8.34
N PHE A 35 19.79 -0.26 8.98
CA PHE A 35 19.25 0.91 8.30
C PHE A 35 20.38 1.86 7.91
N PRO A 36 20.45 2.27 6.63
CA PRO A 36 21.44 3.26 6.20
C PRO A 36 21.14 4.60 6.85
N SER A 37 22.19 5.29 7.33
CA SER A 37 22.08 6.63 7.89
C SER A 37 22.13 7.68 6.80
N VAL A 38 21.31 8.71 6.92
CA VAL A 38 21.24 9.87 6.04
C VAL A 38 21.39 11.15 6.87
N SER A 39 22.34 11.99 6.51
CA SER A 39 22.59 13.26 7.18
C SER A 39 21.60 14.35 6.77
N LEU A 40 21.44 15.39 7.59
CA LEU A 40 20.60 16.54 7.26
C LEU A 40 21.09 17.27 5.99
N ASP A 41 22.39 17.30 5.71
CA ASP A 41 22.94 17.90 4.49
C ASP A 41 22.54 17.07 3.24
N GLU A 42 22.56 15.74 3.33
CA GLU A 42 22.05 14.89 2.24
C GLU A 42 20.55 15.12 2.01
N ILE A 43 19.74 15.21 3.09
CA ILE A 43 18.30 15.51 3.00
C ILE A 43 18.08 16.89 2.37
N LYS A 44 18.84 17.91 2.77
CA LYS A 44 18.77 19.26 2.20
C LYS A 44 19.05 19.25 0.69
N ASN A 45 20.02 18.47 0.25
CA ASN A 45 20.35 18.35 -1.17
C ASN A 45 19.21 17.74 -1.99
N LEU A 46 18.33 16.91 -1.39
CA LEU A 46 17.16 16.36 -2.07
C LEU A 46 16.13 17.43 -2.46
N ALA A 47 16.14 18.61 -1.84
CA ALA A 47 15.19 19.68 -2.14
C ALA A 47 15.27 20.13 -3.61
N SER A 48 16.46 20.10 -4.22
CA SER A 48 16.69 20.46 -5.63
C SER A 48 16.56 19.31 -6.60
N LYS A 49 16.26 18.08 -6.13
CA LYS A 49 16.23 16.85 -6.93
C LYS A 49 14.84 16.51 -7.42
N SER A 50 14.75 15.88 -8.60
CA SER A 50 13.54 15.28 -9.10
C SER A 50 13.12 14.08 -8.25
N TYR A 51 11.87 13.61 -8.41
CA TYR A 51 11.40 12.41 -7.72
C TYR A 51 12.25 11.18 -8.06
N ASN A 52 12.64 10.98 -9.33
CA ASN A 52 13.47 9.86 -9.77
C ASN A 52 14.87 9.90 -9.14
N GLU A 53 15.49 11.08 -9.02
CA GLU A 53 16.78 11.24 -8.32
C GLU A 53 16.64 10.94 -6.82
N ARG A 54 15.54 11.37 -6.17
CA ARG A 54 15.22 11.04 -4.77
C ARG A 54 14.98 9.54 -4.59
N ALA A 55 14.28 8.90 -5.56
CA ALA A 55 14.07 7.47 -5.57
C ALA A 55 15.39 6.70 -5.68
N TYR A 56 16.29 7.10 -6.59
CA TYR A 56 17.61 6.51 -6.69
C TYR A 56 18.41 6.67 -5.38
N PHE A 57 18.40 7.85 -4.79
CA PHE A 57 19.11 8.12 -3.53
C PHE A 57 18.67 7.18 -2.40
N VAL A 58 17.36 6.95 -2.25
CA VAL A 58 16.84 6.07 -1.19
C VAL A 58 17.04 4.60 -1.54
N LEU A 59 16.64 4.19 -2.75
CA LEU A 59 16.63 2.78 -3.15
C LEU A 59 18.03 2.19 -3.26
N SER A 60 19.03 2.96 -3.74
CA SER A 60 20.42 2.51 -3.84
C SER A 60 21.03 2.13 -2.49
N LYS A 61 20.56 2.73 -1.40
CA LYS A 61 21.04 2.42 -0.04
C LYS A 61 20.54 1.04 0.45
N PHE A 62 19.39 0.57 -0.04
CA PHE A 62 18.80 -0.72 0.32
C PHE A 62 19.10 -1.82 -0.70
N LEU A 63 19.08 -1.49 -1.98
CA LEU A 63 19.24 -2.44 -3.08
C LEU A 63 20.70 -2.47 -3.56
N SER A 64 21.61 -2.75 -2.64
CA SER A 64 23.07 -2.64 -2.87
C SER A 64 23.65 -3.67 -3.84
N ASP A 65 22.92 -4.69 -4.20
CA ASP A 65 23.27 -5.69 -5.22
C ASP A 65 22.79 -5.28 -6.63
N PHE A 66 22.00 -4.21 -6.76
CA PHE A 66 21.67 -3.61 -8.05
C PHE A 66 22.75 -2.63 -8.48
N THR A 67 23.11 -2.64 -9.75
CA THR A 67 23.98 -1.60 -10.31
C THR A 67 23.23 -0.27 -10.45
N GLU A 68 23.95 0.83 -10.56
CA GLU A 68 23.35 2.15 -10.79
C GLU A 68 22.47 2.16 -12.05
N GLU A 69 22.93 1.55 -13.14
CA GLU A 69 22.21 1.47 -14.41
C GLU A 69 20.92 0.65 -14.28
N GLU A 70 20.98 -0.51 -13.64
CA GLU A 70 19.82 -1.36 -13.39
C GLU A 70 18.75 -0.63 -12.57
N LEU A 71 19.18 0.04 -11.48
CA LEU A 71 18.26 0.71 -10.59
C LEU A 71 17.63 1.95 -11.23
N LYS A 72 18.41 2.76 -11.95
CA LYS A 72 17.89 3.91 -12.72
C LYS A 72 16.91 3.44 -13.77
N LYS A 73 17.20 2.35 -14.50
CA LYS A 73 16.26 1.79 -15.46
C LYS A 73 14.94 1.38 -14.81
N CYS A 74 14.96 0.73 -13.65
CA CYS A 74 13.74 0.39 -12.92
C CYS A 74 12.93 1.64 -12.54
N ILE A 75 13.60 2.67 -12.03
CA ILE A 75 12.98 3.93 -11.59
C ILE A 75 12.38 4.67 -12.79
N ASP A 76 13.15 4.85 -13.86
CA ASP A 76 12.72 5.61 -15.04
C ASP A 76 11.64 4.89 -15.85
N SER A 77 11.52 3.56 -15.72
CA SER A 77 10.41 2.80 -16.30
C SER A 77 9.12 2.89 -15.47
N ALA A 78 9.25 3.17 -14.17
CA ALA A 78 8.13 3.22 -13.24
C ALA A 78 7.51 4.63 -13.11
N TYR A 79 8.35 5.64 -12.91
CA TYR A 79 7.91 7.00 -12.59
C TYR A 79 8.08 7.92 -13.80
N THR A 80 7.12 7.85 -14.71
CA THR A 80 7.11 8.60 -15.97
C THR A 80 5.93 9.56 -16.04
N LYS A 81 6.02 10.58 -16.90
CA LYS A 81 4.93 11.54 -17.16
C LYS A 81 3.71 10.89 -17.83
N GLU A 82 3.90 9.76 -18.50
CA GLU A 82 2.81 9.00 -19.12
C GLU A 82 1.99 8.23 -18.10
N LYS A 83 2.62 7.84 -16.98
CA LYS A 83 1.97 7.07 -15.91
C LYS A 83 1.44 7.95 -14.79
N PHE A 84 2.13 9.05 -14.48
CA PHE A 84 1.73 9.95 -13.38
C PHE A 84 1.30 11.31 -13.93
N GLU A 85 0.16 11.78 -13.48
CA GLU A 85 -0.44 13.04 -13.95
C GLU A 85 0.34 14.30 -13.53
N THR A 86 1.29 14.16 -12.58
CA THR A 86 2.11 15.26 -12.08
C THR A 86 3.60 14.98 -12.21
N GLU A 87 4.38 16.03 -12.50
CA GLU A 87 5.86 15.92 -12.58
C GLU A 87 6.51 15.59 -11.23
N SER A 88 5.88 15.98 -10.15
CA SER A 88 6.35 15.70 -8.77
C SER A 88 6.05 14.27 -8.31
N ILE A 89 5.29 13.48 -9.08
CA ILE A 89 4.87 12.10 -8.80
C ILE A 89 4.05 11.99 -7.49
N ALA A 90 4.51 12.57 -6.40
CA ALA A 90 3.87 12.61 -5.09
C ALA A 90 3.88 14.04 -4.54
N PRO A 91 3.02 14.92 -5.04
CA PRO A 91 2.98 16.32 -4.61
C PRO A 91 2.53 16.47 -3.17
N VAL A 92 2.96 17.58 -2.55
CA VAL A 92 2.52 17.98 -1.21
C VAL A 92 1.61 19.19 -1.35
N TYR A 93 0.35 19.01 -0.98
CA TYR A 93 -0.66 20.07 -0.96
C TYR A 93 -0.72 20.71 0.44
N LYS A 94 -0.57 22.03 0.53
CA LYS A 94 -0.71 22.78 1.79
C LYS A 94 -2.17 23.05 2.08
N LEU A 95 -2.73 22.39 3.10
CA LEU A 95 -4.11 22.62 3.52
C LEU A 95 -4.23 23.88 4.37
N ASN A 96 -3.32 24.06 5.32
CA ASN A 96 -3.21 25.23 6.19
C ASN A 96 -1.78 25.37 6.72
N ASP A 97 -1.55 26.24 7.69
CA ASP A 97 -0.19 26.53 8.19
C ASP A 97 0.48 25.35 8.90
N THR A 98 -0.25 24.35 9.35
CA THR A 98 0.30 23.18 10.06
C THR A 98 0.06 21.87 9.38
N THR A 99 -0.83 21.81 8.38
CA THR A 99 -1.32 20.56 7.81
C THR A 99 -1.09 20.49 6.31
N TYR A 100 -0.50 19.39 5.87
CA TYR A 100 -0.18 19.13 4.47
C TYR A 100 -0.70 17.76 4.06
N PHE A 101 -1.28 17.62 2.85
CA PHE A 101 -1.58 16.34 2.25
C PHE A 101 -0.46 15.90 1.34
N LEU A 102 0.03 14.69 1.54
CA LEU A 102 0.92 14.00 0.61
C LEU A 102 0.04 13.19 -0.36
N GLU A 103 -0.16 13.72 -1.56
CA GLU A 103 -1.02 13.12 -2.57
C GLU A 103 -0.30 11.97 -3.28
N LEU A 104 -0.71 10.74 -3.00
CA LEU A 104 -0.09 9.51 -3.50
C LEU A 104 -0.91 8.83 -4.61
N TRP A 105 -1.88 9.53 -5.19
CA TRP A 105 -2.90 8.97 -6.06
C TRP A 105 -2.87 9.48 -7.51
N HIS A 106 -1.81 10.15 -7.92
CA HIS A 106 -1.64 10.65 -9.29
C HIS A 106 -1.15 9.59 -10.28
N GLY A 107 -0.99 8.35 -9.84
CA GLY A 107 -0.62 7.22 -10.69
C GLY A 107 -1.80 6.64 -11.49
N PRO A 108 -1.52 5.63 -12.34
CA PRO A 108 -2.49 5.12 -13.33
C PRO A 108 -3.76 4.51 -12.72
N THR A 109 -3.73 4.13 -11.45
CA THR A 109 -4.91 3.53 -10.80
C THR A 109 -5.52 4.42 -9.72
N CYS A 110 -5.05 5.64 -9.58
CA CYS A 110 -5.56 6.66 -8.66
C CYS A 110 -5.52 6.24 -7.18
N ALA A 111 -4.49 5.46 -6.78
CA ALA A 111 -4.26 5.04 -5.40
C ALA A 111 -2.76 4.94 -5.10
N PHE A 112 -2.35 5.11 -3.84
CA PHE A 112 -0.96 5.07 -3.39
C PHE A 112 -0.23 3.77 -3.74
N LYS A 113 -0.96 2.72 -4.01
CA LYS A 113 -0.41 1.41 -4.39
C LYS A 113 0.41 1.47 -5.67
N ASP A 114 0.13 2.43 -6.55
CA ASP A 114 0.90 2.71 -7.76
C ASP A 114 2.37 3.05 -7.43
N MET A 115 2.61 3.78 -6.33
CA MET A 115 3.95 4.19 -5.92
C MET A 115 4.93 3.02 -5.76
N ALA A 116 4.42 1.84 -5.45
CA ALA A 116 5.22 0.63 -5.33
C ALA A 116 4.95 -0.38 -6.46
N LEU A 117 3.72 -0.49 -6.97
CA LEU A 117 3.37 -1.49 -7.97
C LEU A 117 3.79 -1.10 -9.39
N GLN A 118 4.09 0.18 -9.66
CA GLN A 118 4.69 0.56 -10.94
C GLN A 118 6.18 0.20 -11.02
N ILE A 119 6.91 0.16 -9.91
CA ILE A 119 8.34 -0.19 -9.91
C ILE A 119 8.59 -1.66 -9.61
N LEU A 120 7.74 -2.34 -8.83
CA LEU A 120 7.94 -3.74 -8.42
C LEU A 120 8.21 -4.69 -9.59
N PRO A 121 7.49 -4.65 -10.73
CA PRO A 121 7.76 -5.55 -11.85
C PRO A 121 9.18 -5.42 -12.40
N HIS A 122 9.70 -4.21 -12.47
CA HIS A 122 11.06 -3.92 -12.94
C HIS A 122 12.11 -4.37 -11.93
N LEU A 123 11.89 -4.17 -10.64
CA LEU A 123 12.74 -4.71 -9.58
C LEU A 123 12.71 -6.24 -9.58
N LEU A 124 11.54 -6.85 -9.76
CA LEU A 124 11.37 -8.30 -9.77
C LEU A 124 12.11 -8.93 -10.97
N THR A 125 11.91 -8.45 -12.19
CA THR A 125 12.55 -8.98 -13.38
C THR A 125 14.07 -8.77 -13.39
N THR A 126 14.56 -7.67 -12.80
CA THR A 126 15.98 -7.47 -12.54
C THR A 126 16.49 -8.46 -11.51
N SER A 127 15.75 -8.70 -10.42
CA SER A 127 16.07 -9.68 -9.38
C SER A 127 16.17 -11.10 -9.95
N MET A 128 15.25 -11.49 -10.83
CA MET A 128 15.29 -12.80 -11.50
C MET A 128 16.61 -12.99 -12.26
N LYS A 129 17.03 -12.01 -13.07
CA LYS A 129 18.29 -12.04 -13.80
C LYS A 129 19.50 -12.17 -12.86
N LYS A 130 19.50 -11.39 -11.76
CA LYS A 130 20.60 -11.40 -10.77
C LYS A 130 20.70 -12.71 -9.99
N THR A 131 19.62 -13.43 -9.86
CA THR A 131 19.56 -14.71 -9.14
C THR A 131 19.53 -15.92 -10.08
N ASN A 132 19.79 -15.70 -11.39
CA ASN A 132 19.75 -16.74 -12.44
C ASN A 132 18.45 -17.54 -12.43
N GLU A 133 17.30 -16.85 -12.26
CA GLU A 133 15.97 -17.45 -12.35
C GLU A 133 15.48 -17.32 -13.79
N ASP A 134 15.40 -18.45 -14.49
CA ASP A 134 15.00 -18.51 -15.91
C ASP A 134 13.50 -18.77 -16.09
N LYS A 135 12.77 -19.10 -15.01
CA LYS A 135 11.33 -19.39 -15.05
C LYS A 135 10.51 -18.13 -15.15
N GLU A 136 9.38 -18.23 -15.82
CA GLU A 136 8.38 -17.15 -15.82
C GLU A 136 7.69 -17.04 -14.45
N ILE A 137 7.61 -15.83 -13.90
CA ILE A 137 6.99 -15.61 -12.60
C ILE A 137 5.49 -15.38 -12.75
N VAL A 138 4.71 -16.17 -12.04
CA VAL A 138 3.25 -16.07 -11.98
C VAL A 138 2.84 -15.37 -10.68
N ILE A 139 2.29 -14.18 -10.81
CA ILE A 139 1.80 -13.37 -9.70
C ILE A 139 0.33 -13.70 -9.46
N LEU A 140 0.01 -14.22 -8.27
CA LEU A 140 -1.37 -14.42 -7.84
C LEU A 140 -1.75 -13.35 -6.81
N VAL A 141 -2.88 -12.70 -7.04
CA VAL A 141 -3.39 -11.63 -6.16
C VAL A 141 -4.85 -11.91 -5.84
N ALA A 142 -5.19 -11.98 -4.56
CA ALA A 142 -6.57 -11.77 -4.10
C ALA A 142 -6.72 -10.31 -3.70
N THR A 143 -7.81 -9.66 -4.10
CA THR A 143 -8.01 -8.23 -3.88
C THR A 143 -9.44 -7.89 -3.48
N SER A 144 -9.58 -6.84 -2.68
CA SER A 144 -10.83 -6.12 -2.43
C SER A 144 -11.01 -4.88 -3.34
N GLY A 145 -10.16 -4.75 -4.40
CA GLY A 145 -10.24 -3.65 -5.38
C GLY A 145 -8.88 -3.09 -5.76
N ASP A 146 -8.38 -2.07 -5.06
CA ASP A 146 -7.24 -1.25 -5.44
C ASP A 146 -5.93 -2.01 -5.69
N THR A 147 -5.59 -2.99 -4.84
CA THR A 147 -4.33 -3.72 -4.97
C THR A 147 -4.29 -4.55 -6.25
N GLY A 148 -5.42 -5.19 -6.59
CA GLY A 148 -5.53 -5.98 -7.81
C GLY A 148 -5.34 -5.13 -9.05
N LYS A 149 -6.06 -4.01 -9.15
CA LYS A 149 -5.93 -3.10 -10.29
C LYS A 149 -4.52 -2.52 -10.41
N ALA A 150 -3.93 -2.07 -9.30
CA ALA A 150 -2.58 -1.51 -9.33
C ALA A 150 -1.52 -2.57 -9.73
N ALA A 151 -1.70 -3.83 -9.33
CA ALA A 151 -0.84 -4.93 -9.73
C ALA A 151 -1.02 -5.26 -11.23
N LEU A 152 -2.25 -5.37 -11.71
CA LEU A 152 -2.53 -5.56 -13.14
C LEU A 152 -1.86 -4.51 -14.00
N GLU A 153 -2.01 -3.23 -13.65
CA GLU A 153 -1.43 -2.13 -14.40
C GLU A 153 0.10 -2.13 -14.36
N GLY A 154 0.69 -2.45 -13.21
CA GLY A 154 2.15 -2.51 -13.06
C GLY A 154 2.78 -3.66 -13.83
N PHE A 155 2.15 -4.85 -13.84
CA PHE A 155 2.67 -6.05 -14.49
C PHE A 155 2.24 -6.18 -15.96
N LYS A 156 1.34 -5.33 -16.46
CA LYS A 156 0.88 -5.35 -17.84
C LYS A 156 2.06 -5.40 -18.82
N ASP A 157 2.08 -6.43 -19.66
CA ASP A 157 3.08 -6.67 -20.73
C ASP A 157 4.55 -6.66 -20.25
N VAL A 158 4.81 -6.91 -18.97
CA VAL A 158 6.17 -7.06 -18.46
C VAL A 158 6.69 -8.46 -18.77
N ALA A 159 7.71 -8.54 -19.60
CA ALA A 159 8.28 -9.81 -20.06
C ALA A 159 8.81 -10.67 -18.89
N GLY A 160 8.56 -11.98 -18.94
CA GLY A 160 8.94 -12.94 -17.90
C GLY A 160 7.99 -12.97 -16.70
N THR A 161 6.83 -12.31 -16.82
CA THR A 161 5.81 -12.32 -15.76
C THR A 161 4.43 -12.61 -16.32
N ARG A 162 3.60 -13.27 -15.53
CA ARG A 162 2.14 -13.38 -15.70
C ARG A 162 1.45 -12.97 -14.42
N ILE A 163 0.26 -12.38 -14.52
CA ILE A 163 -0.51 -11.97 -13.37
C ILE A 163 -1.97 -12.43 -13.47
N ILE A 164 -2.48 -12.99 -12.38
CA ILE A 164 -3.87 -13.37 -12.23
C ILE A 164 -4.41 -12.70 -10.98
N VAL A 165 -5.50 -11.96 -11.14
CA VAL A 165 -6.19 -11.29 -10.04
C VAL A 165 -7.54 -11.94 -9.81
N PHE A 166 -7.77 -12.38 -8.57
CA PHE A 166 -9.05 -12.88 -8.08
C PHE A 166 -9.71 -11.80 -7.21
N TYR A 167 -10.96 -11.50 -7.48
CA TYR A 167 -11.75 -10.57 -6.67
C TYR A 167 -13.13 -11.15 -6.36
N PRO A 168 -13.76 -10.81 -5.22
CA PRO A 168 -15.12 -11.28 -4.92
C PRO A 168 -16.10 -10.61 -5.87
N ASP A 169 -17.04 -11.39 -6.43
CA ASP A 169 -18.08 -10.88 -7.34
C ASP A 169 -18.92 -9.76 -6.70
N ASN A 170 -19.09 -9.80 -5.38
CA ASN A 170 -19.72 -8.77 -4.59
C ASN A 170 -18.70 -8.20 -3.57
N GLY A 171 -18.60 -6.86 -3.46
CA GLY A 171 -17.76 -6.23 -2.44
C GLY A 171 -16.63 -5.34 -2.98
N VAL A 172 -16.61 -5.07 -4.28
CA VAL A 172 -15.79 -4.02 -4.90
C VAL A 172 -16.69 -2.93 -5.47
N SER A 173 -16.23 -1.67 -5.52
CA SER A 173 -17.00 -0.59 -6.16
C SER A 173 -17.09 -0.81 -7.67
N GLU A 174 -18.12 -0.24 -8.32
CA GLU A 174 -18.28 -0.36 -9.78
C GLU A 174 -17.06 0.18 -10.54
N ILE A 175 -16.48 1.30 -10.11
CA ILE A 175 -15.24 1.82 -10.69
C ILE A 175 -14.07 0.85 -10.52
N GLN A 176 -13.90 0.24 -9.35
CA GLN A 176 -12.86 -0.75 -9.14
C GLN A 176 -13.07 -2.01 -9.99
N LYS A 177 -14.34 -2.47 -10.11
CA LYS A 177 -14.71 -3.58 -11.00
C LYS A 177 -14.36 -3.25 -12.44
N LEU A 178 -14.84 -2.09 -12.95
CA LEU A 178 -14.54 -1.64 -14.31
C LEU A 178 -13.04 -1.55 -14.57
N GLN A 179 -12.27 -1.00 -13.65
CA GLN A 179 -10.82 -0.93 -13.78
C GLN A 179 -10.16 -2.31 -13.96
N MET A 180 -10.71 -3.38 -13.34
CA MET A 180 -10.19 -4.73 -13.45
C MET A 180 -10.70 -5.45 -14.69
N VAL A 181 -12.01 -5.46 -14.93
CA VAL A 181 -12.60 -6.24 -16.04
C VAL A 181 -12.29 -5.68 -17.42
N THR A 182 -11.89 -4.41 -17.51
CA THR A 182 -11.43 -3.75 -18.75
C THR A 182 -9.91 -3.75 -18.89
N GLN A 183 -9.18 -4.47 -18.03
CA GLN A 183 -7.72 -4.51 -18.11
C GLN A 183 -7.25 -5.15 -19.41
N GLU A 184 -6.36 -4.49 -20.11
CA GLU A 184 -5.66 -4.96 -21.28
C GLU A 184 -4.30 -5.52 -20.92
N GLY A 185 -3.75 -6.38 -21.78
CA GLY A 185 -2.40 -6.95 -21.65
C GLY A 185 -2.37 -8.43 -22.04
N ASN A 186 -1.26 -8.89 -22.58
CA ASN A 186 -1.11 -10.27 -23.06
C ASN A 186 -0.76 -11.27 -21.93
N ASN A 187 -0.32 -10.76 -20.79
CA ASN A 187 0.15 -11.54 -19.64
C ASN A 187 -0.73 -11.36 -18.39
N VAL A 188 -1.94 -10.85 -18.56
CA VAL A 188 -2.86 -10.57 -17.45
C VAL A 188 -4.11 -11.44 -17.54
N SER A 189 -4.66 -11.83 -16.38
CA SER A 189 -5.96 -12.48 -16.25
C SER A 189 -6.68 -11.96 -15.01
N VAL A 190 -8.01 -11.89 -15.09
CA VAL A 190 -8.87 -11.43 -14.00
C VAL A 190 -10.04 -12.39 -13.87
N ALA A 191 -10.34 -12.83 -12.67
CA ALA A 191 -11.45 -13.73 -12.39
C ALA A 191 -12.25 -13.25 -11.18
N ALA A 192 -13.55 -13.08 -11.38
CA ALA A 192 -14.50 -12.90 -10.29
C ALA A 192 -14.77 -14.23 -9.61
N VAL A 193 -14.83 -14.25 -8.28
CA VAL A 193 -15.08 -15.45 -7.48
C VAL A 193 -16.35 -15.27 -6.66
N LYS A 194 -17.24 -16.26 -6.70
CA LYS A 194 -18.41 -16.30 -5.84
C LYS A 194 -17.97 -16.43 -4.37
N GLY A 195 -18.35 -15.48 -3.55
CA GLY A 195 -17.97 -15.41 -2.14
C GLY A 195 -17.52 -14.02 -1.75
N ASN A 196 -16.77 -13.96 -0.66
CA ASN A 196 -16.20 -12.71 -0.12
C ASN A 196 -14.67 -12.66 -0.35
N PHE A 197 -14.05 -11.59 0.13
CA PHE A 197 -12.60 -11.41 0.00
C PHE A 197 -11.79 -12.53 0.70
N ASP A 198 -12.26 -13.04 1.85
CA ASP A 198 -11.57 -14.11 2.57
C ASP A 198 -11.62 -15.45 1.79
N ASP A 199 -12.69 -15.69 1.03
CA ASP A 199 -12.78 -16.85 0.13
C ASP A 199 -11.72 -16.78 -0.98
N ALA A 200 -11.60 -15.61 -1.64
CA ALA A 200 -10.59 -15.39 -2.68
C ALA A 200 -9.16 -15.49 -2.11
N GLN A 201 -8.92 -14.91 -0.94
CA GLN A 201 -7.62 -14.96 -0.27
C GLN A 201 -7.25 -16.40 0.15
N SER A 202 -8.21 -17.15 0.68
CA SER A 202 -8.01 -18.54 1.08
C SER A 202 -7.72 -19.43 -0.13
N GLY A 203 -8.41 -19.20 -1.26
CA GLY A 203 -8.14 -19.88 -2.52
C GLY A 203 -6.72 -19.65 -3.04
N VAL A 204 -6.27 -18.39 -3.08
CA VAL A 204 -4.89 -18.05 -3.45
C VAL A 204 -3.90 -18.71 -2.49
N LYS A 205 -4.14 -18.67 -1.17
CA LYS A 205 -3.27 -19.32 -0.18
C LYS A 205 -3.19 -20.83 -0.38
N LYS A 206 -4.31 -21.48 -0.70
CA LYS A 206 -4.36 -22.92 -1.01
C LYS A 206 -3.46 -23.26 -2.20
N ILE A 207 -3.51 -22.49 -3.29
CA ILE A 207 -2.64 -22.65 -4.47
C ILE A 207 -1.16 -22.50 -4.08
N PHE A 208 -0.82 -21.49 -3.27
CA PHE A 208 0.55 -21.29 -2.80
C PHE A 208 1.08 -22.40 -1.89
N THR A 209 0.22 -23.14 -1.20
CA THR A 209 0.61 -24.21 -0.27
C THR A 209 0.54 -25.60 -0.88
N ASP A 210 -0.08 -25.76 -2.05
CA ASP A 210 -0.16 -27.03 -2.78
C ASP A 210 1.20 -27.38 -3.39
N THR A 211 1.86 -28.37 -2.79
CA THR A 211 3.20 -28.82 -3.21
C THR A 211 3.17 -29.51 -4.56
N ASP A 212 2.14 -30.30 -4.85
CA ASP A 212 2.03 -31.04 -6.12
C ASP A 212 1.80 -30.07 -7.27
N TYR A 213 0.95 -29.07 -7.05
CA TYR A 213 0.69 -28.03 -8.03
C TYR A 213 1.94 -27.14 -8.27
N LYS A 214 2.67 -26.77 -7.22
CA LYS A 214 3.95 -26.07 -7.39
C LYS A 214 4.97 -26.86 -8.19
N ASN A 215 5.05 -28.18 -7.97
CA ASN A 215 5.92 -29.06 -8.76
C ASN A 215 5.47 -29.17 -10.22
N LEU A 216 4.15 -29.14 -10.48
CA LEU A 216 3.62 -29.09 -11.85
C LEU A 216 4.05 -27.78 -12.54
N LEU A 217 3.84 -26.64 -11.90
CA LEU A 217 4.25 -25.33 -12.42
C LEU A 217 5.77 -25.27 -12.65
N ASP A 218 6.55 -25.78 -11.73
CA ASP A 218 8.02 -25.80 -11.81
C ASP A 218 8.52 -26.58 -13.03
N ARG A 219 7.92 -27.74 -13.30
CA ARG A 219 8.24 -28.54 -14.51
C ARG A 219 7.84 -27.83 -15.80
N ASN A 220 6.84 -26.97 -15.77
CA ASN A 220 6.38 -26.18 -16.91
C ASN A 220 7.04 -24.78 -16.97
N GLN A 221 8.16 -24.59 -16.29
CA GLN A 221 8.95 -23.34 -16.28
C GLN A 221 8.22 -22.15 -15.68
N PHE A 222 7.30 -22.38 -14.73
CA PHE A 222 6.61 -21.34 -13.97
C PHE A 222 6.99 -21.38 -12.50
N LYS A 223 6.99 -20.21 -11.87
CA LYS A 223 7.20 -20.06 -10.41
C LYS A 223 6.21 -19.07 -9.83
N LEU A 224 5.53 -19.45 -8.77
CA LEU A 224 4.60 -18.56 -8.07
C LEU A 224 5.35 -17.49 -7.28
N SER A 225 4.85 -16.27 -7.34
CA SER A 225 5.27 -15.17 -6.48
C SER A 225 4.06 -14.29 -6.12
N SER A 226 4.27 -13.37 -5.18
CA SER A 226 3.21 -12.49 -4.69
C SER A 226 3.60 -11.03 -4.81
N ALA A 227 2.65 -10.22 -5.30
CA ALA A 227 2.73 -8.77 -5.27
C ALA A 227 2.06 -8.14 -4.04
N ASN A 228 1.81 -8.91 -2.99
CA ASN A 228 1.20 -8.41 -1.76
C ASN A 228 2.12 -7.44 -1.00
N SER A 229 1.55 -6.66 -0.07
CA SER A 229 2.27 -5.63 0.70
C SER A 229 3.43 -6.16 1.56
N ILE A 230 3.49 -7.48 1.78
CA ILE A 230 4.58 -8.15 2.52
C ILE A 230 5.89 -8.24 1.73
N ASN A 231 5.86 -8.16 0.39
CA ASN A 231 7.06 -8.18 -0.43
C ASN A 231 7.92 -6.92 -0.14
N TRP A 232 9.24 -7.11 0.07
CA TRP A 232 10.17 -6.00 0.29
C TRP A 232 10.15 -5.00 -0.88
N GLY A 233 10.05 -5.47 -2.10
CA GLY A 233 9.92 -4.63 -3.30
C GLY A 233 8.64 -3.77 -3.34
N ARG A 234 7.64 -4.08 -2.49
CA ARG A 234 6.46 -3.25 -2.24
C ARG A 234 6.67 -2.22 -1.13
N LEU A 235 7.53 -2.52 -0.17
CA LEU A 235 7.76 -1.67 0.99
C LEU A 235 8.81 -0.60 0.72
N VAL A 236 9.97 -0.97 0.17
CA VAL A 236 11.10 -0.06 0.03
C VAL A 236 10.81 1.18 -0.84
N PRO A 237 10.02 1.12 -1.93
CA PRO A 237 9.69 2.32 -2.71
C PRO A 237 8.84 3.34 -1.94
N GLN A 238 8.13 2.90 -0.91
CA GLN A 238 7.30 3.78 -0.10
C GLN A 238 8.13 4.68 0.83
N ILE A 239 9.37 4.33 1.13
CA ILE A 239 10.27 5.19 1.90
C ILE A 239 10.58 6.47 1.12
N VAL A 240 10.63 6.39 -0.20
CA VAL A 240 11.00 7.48 -1.11
C VAL A 240 10.10 8.69 -0.94
N TYR A 241 8.78 8.50 -0.93
CA TYR A 241 7.87 9.64 -0.90
C TYR A 241 7.86 10.36 0.45
N TYR A 242 8.32 9.77 1.55
CA TYR A 242 8.53 10.47 2.81
C TYR A 242 9.76 11.37 2.78
N PHE A 243 10.88 10.91 2.21
CA PHE A 243 12.03 11.78 1.93
C PHE A 243 11.66 12.89 0.94
N SER A 244 10.88 12.55 -0.09
CA SER A 244 10.42 13.51 -1.10
C SER A 244 9.53 14.58 -0.48
N SER A 245 8.55 14.21 0.35
CA SER A 245 7.64 15.17 0.98
C SER A 245 8.37 16.11 1.95
N TYR A 246 9.29 15.59 2.75
CA TYR A 246 10.11 16.43 3.63
C TYR A 246 10.97 17.41 2.81
N ALA A 247 11.60 16.93 1.74
CA ALA A 247 12.40 17.77 0.84
C ALA A 247 11.57 18.88 0.16
N GLU A 248 10.31 18.59 -0.21
CA GLU A 248 9.39 19.61 -0.74
C GLU A 248 9.01 20.65 0.31
N LEU A 249 8.77 20.28 1.56
CA LEU A 249 8.52 21.26 2.64
C LEU A 249 9.71 22.18 2.85
N VAL A 250 10.94 21.64 2.84
CA VAL A 250 12.17 22.45 2.94
C VAL A 250 12.33 23.37 1.72
N LYS A 251 12.12 22.86 0.51
CA LYS A 251 12.20 23.61 -0.75
C LYS A 251 11.23 24.79 -0.77
N ASN A 252 10.04 24.61 -0.25
CA ASN A 252 8.97 25.61 -0.22
C ASN A 252 9.07 26.56 1.00
N ASN A 253 10.11 26.44 1.82
CA ASN A 253 10.31 27.20 3.06
C ASN A 253 9.16 27.04 4.07
N GLU A 254 8.50 25.88 4.08
CA GLU A 254 7.48 25.56 5.06
C GLU A 254 8.09 25.07 6.39
N ILE A 255 9.29 24.48 6.32
CA ILE A 255 10.11 24.07 7.46
C ILE A 255 11.59 24.40 7.20
N GLU A 256 12.37 24.55 8.28
CA GLU A 256 13.82 24.55 8.21
C GLU A 256 14.38 23.12 8.22
N ILE A 257 15.58 22.94 7.65
CA ILE A 257 16.22 21.61 7.67
C ILE A 257 16.52 21.19 9.11
N GLY A 258 16.05 20.01 9.49
CA GLY A 258 16.14 19.47 10.86
C GLY A 258 14.90 19.69 11.71
N ASP A 259 13.95 20.51 11.28
CA ASP A 259 12.66 20.64 11.94
C ASP A 259 11.93 19.30 11.91
N LYS A 260 11.35 18.93 13.04
CA LYS A 260 10.59 17.69 13.14
C LYS A 260 9.16 17.88 12.61
N ILE A 261 8.68 16.89 11.89
CA ILE A 261 7.30 16.82 11.40
C ILE A 261 6.56 15.64 12.03
N ASN A 262 5.22 15.69 12.08
CA ASN A 262 4.40 14.54 12.34
C ASN A 262 3.95 13.89 11.01
N VAL A 263 3.66 12.60 11.05
CA VAL A 263 3.12 11.84 9.91
C VAL A 263 1.86 11.10 10.34
N VAL A 264 0.77 11.34 9.60
CA VAL A 264 -0.52 10.66 9.80
C VAL A 264 -0.77 9.74 8.63
N VAL A 265 -1.14 8.49 8.91
CA VAL A 265 -1.37 7.51 7.86
C VAL A 265 -2.68 6.76 8.10
N PRO A 266 -3.60 6.75 7.10
CA PRO A 266 -4.72 5.82 7.12
C PRO A 266 -4.18 4.40 6.95
N THR A 267 -4.34 3.58 7.99
CA THR A 267 -3.52 2.38 8.14
C THR A 267 -4.36 1.10 8.14
N GLY A 268 -4.08 0.21 7.18
CA GLY A 268 -4.54 -1.18 7.16
C GLY A 268 -3.35 -2.13 7.41
N ASN A 269 -2.69 -2.59 6.34
CA ASN A 269 -1.59 -3.57 6.39
C ASN A 269 -0.24 -3.02 6.92
N PHE A 270 -0.22 -1.86 7.54
CA PHE A 270 0.94 -1.21 8.17
C PHE A 270 2.12 -0.85 7.23
N GLY A 271 2.04 -1.13 5.93
CA GLY A 271 3.16 -0.93 5.00
C GLY A 271 3.55 0.54 4.84
N ASN A 272 2.57 1.41 4.63
CA ASN A 272 2.78 2.84 4.42
C ASN A 272 3.40 3.52 5.67
N ILE A 273 2.79 3.34 6.84
CA ILE A 273 3.31 3.93 8.09
C ILE A 273 4.67 3.33 8.51
N LEU A 274 4.91 2.06 8.20
CA LEU A 274 6.22 1.40 8.39
C LEU A 274 7.29 2.03 7.50
N ALA A 275 6.95 2.40 6.27
CA ALA A 275 7.89 3.12 5.39
C ALA A 275 8.28 4.48 5.96
N ALA A 276 7.33 5.22 6.58
CA ALA A 276 7.63 6.44 7.32
C ALA A 276 8.54 6.18 8.53
N TYR A 277 8.27 5.10 9.28
CA TYR A 277 9.11 4.66 10.38
C TYR A 277 10.54 4.34 9.92
N TYR A 278 10.70 3.63 8.80
CA TYR A 278 12.01 3.36 8.23
C TYR A 278 12.71 4.62 7.74
N ALA A 279 12.00 5.60 7.19
CA ALA A 279 12.57 6.91 6.87
C ALA A 279 13.12 7.61 8.12
N LYS A 280 12.41 7.56 9.27
CA LYS A 280 12.90 8.04 10.56
C LYS A 280 14.16 7.29 11.02
N LYS A 281 14.20 5.96 10.90
CA LYS A 281 15.38 5.14 11.21
C LYS A 281 16.59 5.53 10.37
N MET A 282 16.38 5.98 9.14
CA MET A 282 17.43 6.50 8.27
C MET A 282 17.89 7.91 8.64
N GLY A 283 17.17 8.64 9.48
CA GLY A 283 17.54 10.00 9.92
C GLY A 283 16.57 11.10 9.51
N LEU A 284 15.44 10.77 8.85
CA LEU A 284 14.41 11.77 8.52
C LEU A 284 13.79 12.33 9.82
N PRO A 285 13.73 13.68 10.00
CA PRO A 285 13.25 14.28 11.25
C PRO A 285 11.73 14.12 11.42
N ILE A 286 11.29 12.97 11.95
CA ILE A 286 9.89 12.71 12.28
C ILE A 286 9.72 12.68 13.80
N ALA A 287 8.82 13.49 14.32
CA ALA A 287 8.49 13.53 15.75
C ALA A 287 7.57 12.37 16.13
N LYS A 288 6.37 12.31 15.53
CA LYS A 288 5.30 11.38 15.90
C LYS A 288 4.67 10.75 14.67
N PHE A 289 4.28 9.48 14.81
CA PHE A 289 3.42 8.77 13.85
C PHE A 289 2.01 8.67 14.43
N ILE A 290 1.02 9.04 13.64
CA ILE A 290 -0.39 8.96 14.00
C ILE A 290 -1.03 7.88 13.13
N CYS A 291 -1.29 6.72 13.73
CA CYS A 291 -1.92 5.58 13.07
C CYS A 291 -3.43 5.76 13.12
N ALA A 292 -4.04 5.97 11.97
CA ALA A 292 -5.49 6.14 11.85
C ALA A 292 -6.15 4.85 11.38
N SER A 293 -7.17 4.41 12.10
CA SER A 293 -8.01 3.25 11.79
C SER A 293 -9.44 3.68 11.47
N ASN A 294 -10.17 2.89 10.69
CA ASN A 294 -11.63 2.96 10.63
C ASN A 294 -12.25 2.14 11.78
N GLU A 295 -13.50 1.69 11.64
CA GLU A 295 -14.17 0.87 12.67
C GLU A 295 -13.43 -0.44 12.95
N ASN A 296 -12.66 -0.96 11.96
CA ASN A 296 -11.75 -2.09 12.16
C ASN A 296 -10.47 -1.62 12.89
N ASN A 297 -10.62 -1.23 14.14
CA ASN A 297 -9.64 -0.49 14.91
C ASN A 297 -8.60 -1.34 15.66
N VAL A 298 -8.29 -2.54 15.16
CA VAL A 298 -7.34 -3.48 15.79
C VAL A 298 -5.97 -2.84 16.08
N LEU A 299 -5.46 -2.02 15.17
CA LEU A 299 -4.19 -1.31 15.35
C LEU A 299 -4.27 -0.21 16.40
N THR A 300 -5.39 0.51 16.45
CA THR A 300 -5.62 1.53 17.47
C THR A 300 -5.61 0.94 18.86
N ASP A 301 -6.30 -0.18 19.07
CA ASP A 301 -6.33 -0.88 20.34
C ASP A 301 -4.95 -1.45 20.68
N PHE A 302 -4.27 -2.08 19.71
CA PHE A 302 -2.94 -2.61 19.92
C PHE A 302 -1.93 -1.54 20.37
N ILE A 303 -1.87 -0.39 19.70
CA ILE A 303 -0.96 0.70 20.05
C ILE A 303 -1.27 1.24 21.46
N LYS A 304 -2.55 1.30 21.84
CA LYS A 304 -2.99 1.79 23.17
C LYS A 304 -2.72 0.77 24.27
N THR A 305 -2.97 -0.51 24.02
CA THR A 305 -3.00 -1.53 25.07
C THR A 305 -1.78 -2.44 25.11
N GLY A 306 -1.12 -2.66 23.96
CA GLY A 306 -0.09 -3.68 23.76
C GLY A 306 -0.67 -5.06 23.45
N VAL A 307 -1.99 -5.21 23.40
CA VAL A 307 -2.67 -6.46 23.08
C VAL A 307 -3.20 -6.41 21.67
N TYR A 308 -2.71 -7.30 20.81
CA TYR A 308 -3.25 -7.51 19.47
C TYR A 308 -4.31 -8.61 19.52
N ASN A 309 -5.54 -8.31 19.09
CA ASN A 309 -6.64 -9.26 19.12
C ASN A 309 -7.47 -9.18 17.84
N LYS A 310 -7.43 -10.23 17.00
CA LYS A 310 -8.23 -10.35 15.78
C LYS A 310 -9.62 -10.96 16.01
N ASN A 311 -9.89 -11.49 17.22
CA ASN A 311 -11.17 -12.09 17.57
C ASN A 311 -12.20 -10.98 17.88
N ARG A 312 -12.67 -10.34 16.85
CA ARG A 312 -13.64 -9.23 16.86
C ARG A 312 -14.49 -9.26 15.61
N ASP A 313 -15.59 -8.53 15.61
CA ASP A 313 -16.43 -8.38 14.43
C ASP A 313 -15.67 -7.66 13.31
N PHE A 314 -15.91 -8.07 12.08
CA PHE A 314 -15.41 -7.41 10.88
C PHE A 314 -16.46 -6.45 10.36
N HIS A 315 -16.08 -5.20 10.13
CA HIS A 315 -16.95 -4.15 9.62
C HIS A 315 -16.58 -3.85 8.16
N THR A 316 -17.57 -3.89 7.27
CA THR A 316 -17.42 -3.37 5.90
C THR A 316 -17.72 -1.87 5.93
N THR A 317 -16.72 -1.06 5.58
CA THR A 317 -16.80 0.40 5.68
C THR A 317 -16.66 1.09 4.33
N ILE A 318 -16.87 2.41 4.29
CA ILE A 318 -16.61 3.22 3.09
C ILE A 318 -15.12 3.47 2.83
N SER A 319 -14.21 2.99 3.69
CA SER A 319 -12.75 3.04 3.52
C SER A 319 -12.13 1.62 3.41
N PRO A 320 -12.49 0.83 2.37
CA PRO A 320 -12.28 -0.61 2.33
C PRO A 320 -10.82 -1.06 2.36
N SER A 321 -9.86 -0.22 1.98
CA SER A 321 -8.42 -0.57 2.06
C SER A 321 -7.91 -0.68 3.50
N MET A 322 -8.71 -0.23 4.48
CA MET A 322 -8.42 -0.29 5.92
C MET A 322 -9.24 -1.38 6.62
N ASP A 323 -10.14 -2.08 5.92
CA ASP A 323 -10.95 -3.18 6.46
C ASP A 323 -10.08 -4.42 6.65
N ILE A 324 -9.43 -4.51 7.80
CA ILE A 324 -8.52 -5.62 8.14
C ILE A 324 -8.68 -6.03 9.61
N LEU A 325 -8.47 -7.32 9.87
CA LEU A 325 -8.29 -7.85 11.23
C LEU A 325 -6.84 -8.28 11.48
N ILE A 326 -6.07 -8.52 10.42
CA ILE A 326 -4.64 -8.87 10.51
C ILE A 326 -3.83 -7.84 9.69
N SER A 327 -2.95 -7.13 10.39
CA SER A 327 -2.07 -6.12 9.81
C SER A 327 -0.70 -6.73 9.49
N SER A 328 -0.48 -7.09 8.24
CA SER A 328 0.60 -8.00 7.81
C SER A 328 2.01 -7.44 8.01
N ASN A 329 2.25 -6.13 7.88
CA ASN A 329 3.59 -5.56 8.05
C ASN A 329 3.93 -5.14 9.49
N LEU A 330 2.97 -5.23 10.41
CA LEU A 330 3.22 -4.92 11.83
C LEU A 330 4.33 -5.80 12.40
N GLU A 331 4.45 -7.03 11.92
CA GLU A 331 5.52 -7.97 12.30
C GLU A 331 6.92 -7.39 12.12
N ARG A 332 7.17 -6.62 11.02
CA ARG A 332 8.46 -5.96 10.79
C ARG A 332 8.77 -4.89 11.83
N PHE A 333 7.75 -4.14 12.23
CA PHE A 333 7.88 -3.14 13.29
C PHE A 333 8.18 -3.79 14.65
N LEU A 334 7.46 -4.85 15.00
CA LEU A 334 7.70 -5.61 16.23
C LEU A 334 9.10 -6.21 16.27
N TYR A 335 9.57 -6.75 15.16
CA TYR A 335 10.93 -7.28 15.04
C TYR A 335 11.99 -6.20 15.37
N ASP A 336 11.85 -4.99 14.85
CA ASP A 336 12.77 -3.90 15.17
C ASP A 336 12.65 -3.45 16.65
N LEU A 337 11.44 -3.34 17.20
CA LEU A 337 11.23 -2.92 18.59
C LEU A 337 11.80 -3.90 19.63
N THR A 338 11.85 -5.20 19.29
CA THR A 338 12.42 -6.25 20.14
C THR A 338 13.96 -6.32 20.08
N GLY A 339 14.59 -5.48 19.26
CA GLY A 339 16.03 -5.59 19.00
C GLY A 339 16.36 -6.76 18.07
N CYS A 340 15.48 -7.08 17.15
CA CYS A 340 15.59 -8.17 16.18
C CYS A 340 15.54 -9.58 16.83
N ASP A 341 14.63 -9.78 17.77
CA ASP A 341 14.35 -11.09 18.39
C ASP A 341 13.36 -11.89 17.53
N ASP A 342 13.91 -12.73 16.66
CA ASP A 342 13.16 -13.58 15.73
C ASP A 342 12.32 -14.65 16.43
N LYS A 343 12.77 -15.14 17.57
CA LYS A 343 12.07 -16.19 18.34
C LYS A 343 10.81 -15.62 18.98
N LEU A 344 10.95 -14.46 19.63
CA LEU A 344 9.81 -13.78 20.25
C LEU A 344 8.75 -13.38 19.22
N VAL A 345 9.17 -12.85 18.07
CA VAL A 345 8.25 -12.51 16.99
C VAL A 345 7.57 -13.75 16.41
N SER A 346 8.32 -14.84 16.22
CA SER A 346 7.76 -16.12 15.77
C SER A 346 6.71 -16.67 16.76
N GLU A 347 6.94 -16.53 18.08
CA GLU A 347 5.99 -16.92 19.12
C GLU A 347 4.70 -16.11 19.04
N TRP A 348 4.77 -14.78 18.95
CA TRP A 348 3.59 -13.93 18.80
C TRP A 348 2.78 -14.25 17.53
N MET A 349 3.47 -14.51 16.41
CA MET A 349 2.77 -14.88 15.17
C MET A 349 2.10 -16.26 15.27
N LYS A 350 2.70 -17.19 16.02
CA LYS A 350 2.07 -18.48 16.33
C LYS A 350 0.85 -18.30 17.24
N GLU A 351 0.95 -17.49 18.28
CA GLU A 351 -0.18 -17.17 19.17
C GLU A 351 -1.32 -16.51 18.39
N LEU A 352 -1.02 -15.55 17.51
CA LEU A 352 -2.01 -14.92 16.64
C LEU A 352 -2.76 -15.94 15.78
N ASN A 353 -2.03 -16.94 15.26
CA ASN A 353 -2.64 -17.96 14.41
C ASN A 353 -3.48 -18.97 15.22
N THR A 354 -3.05 -19.34 16.43
CA THR A 354 -3.71 -20.36 17.26
C THR A 354 -4.81 -19.80 18.14
N ASN A 355 -4.54 -18.65 18.79
CA ASN A 355 -5.43 -18.05 19.80
C ASN A 355 -6.16 -16.82 19.28
N GLY A 356 -5.73 -16.26 18.13
CA GLY A 356 -6.27 -15.02 17.57
C GLY A 356 -5.77 -13.76 18.26
N SER A 357 -4.86 -13.87 19.24
CA SER A 357 -4.33 -12.73 19.99
C SER A 357 -2.94 -13.00 20.54
N TYR A 358 -2.19 -11.92 20.79
CA TYR A 358 -0.93 -11.92 21.55
C TYR A 358 -0.79 -10.60 22.32
N GLU A 359 0.09 -10.56 23.30
CA GLU A 359 0.42 -9.38 24.09
C GLU A 359 1.91 -9.12 24.06
N VAL A 360 2.31 -7.87 23.78
CA VAL A 360 3.72 -7.48 23.83
C VAL A 360 4.12 -7.06 25.24
N SER A 361 5.42 -7.17 25.55
CA SER A 361 5.93 -6.76 26.86
C SER A 361 5.73 -5.27 27.13
N ALA A 362 5.72 -4.88 28.39
CA ALA A 362 5.60 -3.47 28.80
C ALA A 362 6.69 -2.58 28.19
N ASP A 363 7.92 -3.11 28.02
CA ASP A 363 9.03 -2.41 27.37
C ASP A 363 8.76 -2.15 25.89
N VAL A 364 8.31 -3.15 25.14
CA VAL A 364 7.95 -3.01 23.72
C VAL A 364 6.78 -2.03 23.55
N LYS A 365 5.77 -2.12 24.41
CA LYS A 365 4.64 -1.17 24.42
C LYS A 365 5.12 0.25 24.68
N ALA A 366 6.00 0.47 25.66
CA ALA A 366 6.51 1.81 25.97
C ALA A 366 7.31 2.40 24.79
N LYS A 367 8.20 1.63 24.16
CA LYS A 367 8.95 2.04 22.96
C LYS A 367 8.02 2.40 21.82
N MET A 368 6.95 1.60 21.59
CA MET A 368 5.95 1.89 20.57
C MET A 368 5.23 3.23 20.86
N GLN A 369 4.74 3.43 22.07
CA GLN A 369 3.98 4.62 22.47
C GLN A 369 4.83 5.91 22.53
N GLU A 370 6.14 5.80 22.69
CA GLU A 370 7.05 6.94 22.58
C GLU A 370 6.96 7.59 21.19
N MET A 371 6.82 6.80 20.13
CA MET A 371 6.84 7.26 18.75
C MET A 371 5.45 7.30 18.10
N PHE A 372 4.55 6.40 18.48
CA PHE A 372 3.23 6.23 17.87
C PHE A 372 2.10 6.68 18.79
N THR A 373 1.11 7.28 18.19
CA THR A 373 -0.23 7.43 18.75
C THR A 373 -1.24 6.88 17.75
N ALA A 374 -2.47 6.58 18.21
CA ALA A 374 -3.49 6.00 17.35
C ALA A 374 -4.89 6.46 17.72
N GLY A 375 -5.75 6.50 16.73
CA GLY A 375 -7.16 6.79 16.85
C GLY A 375 -7.99 6.10 15.79
N CYS A 376 -9.29 6.15 15.93
CA CYS A 376 -10.23 5.59 14.96
C CYS A 376 -11.37 6.57 14.66
N CYS A 377 -12.05 6.29 13.54
CA CYS A 377 -13.13 7.09 13.00
C CYS A 377 -14.13 6.14 12.33
N ASP A 378 -15.41 6.32 12.59
CA ASP A 378 -16.48 5.59 11.93
C ASP A 378 -16.89 6.23 10.59
N ASP A 379 -17.81 5.60 9.87
CA ASP A 379 -18.27 6.09 8.57
C ASP A 379 -18.99 7.44 8.67
N ALA A 380 -19.76 7.69 9.74
CA ALA A 380 -20.45 8.96 9.93
C ALA A 380 -19.45 10.11 10.16
N GLU A 381 -18.46 9.91 11.01
CA GLU A 381 -17.36 10.87 11.22
C GLU A 381 -16.53 11.06 9.95
N THR A 382 -16.30 10.00 9.18
CA THR A 382 -15.59 10.04 7.89
C THR A 382 -16.33 10.95 6.90
N MET A 383 -17.63 10.76 6.72
CA MET A 383 -18.46 11.61 5.85
C MET A 383 -18.49 13.06 6.34
N ALA A 384 -18.66 13.29 7.64
CA ALA A 384 -18.62 14.63 8.22
C ALA A 384 -17.27 15.33 7.98
N THR A 385 -16.16 14.58 8.00
CA THR A 385 -14.81 15.11 7.75
C THR A 385 -14.61 15.48 6.28
N ILE A 386 -15.12 14.68 5.32
CA ILE A 386 -15.12 15.03 3.89
C ILE A 386 -15.86 16.36 3.69
N LYS A 387 -17.09 16.46 4.20
CA LYS A 387 -17.91 17.67 4.10
C LYS A 387 -17.24 18.89 4.70
N LYS A 388 -16.66 18.74 5.89
CA LYS A 388 -15.92 19.79 6.59
C LYS A 388 -14.73 20.26 5.79
N CYS A 389 -13.90 19.32 5.27
CA CYS A 389 -12.72 19.65 4.49
C CYS A 389 -13.09 20.43 3.22
N ALA A 390 -14.12 20.00 2.50
CA ALA A 390 -14.61 20.71 1.32
C ALA A 390 -15.12 22.12 1.65
N SER A 391 -15.89 22.29 2.73
CA SER A 391 -16.48 23.58 3.09
C SER A 391 -15.49 24.60 3.68
N GLU A 392 -14.48 24.11 4.44
CA GLU A 392 -13.52 25.00 5.14
C GLU A 392 -12.30 25.33 4.28
N TYR A 393 -11.89 24.41 3.40
CA TYR A 393 -10.62 24.51 2.66
C TYR A 393 -10.79 24.48 1.14
N ASP A 394 -12.01 24.34 0.63
CA ASP A 394 -12.27 24.15 -0.81
C ASP A 394 -11.45 22.96 -1.39
N TYR A 395 -11.29 21.90 -0.60
CA TYR A 395 -10.51 20.73 -0.95
C TYR A 395 -11.26 19.44 -0.61
N VAL A 396 -11.51 18.61 -1.62
CA VAL A 396 -12.25 17.34 -1.47
C VAL A 396 -11.26 16.19 -1.30
N ILE A 397 -11.46 15.41 -0.24
CA ILE A 397 -10.64 14.24 0.10
C ILE A 397 -11.41 12.93 -0.08
N ASP A 398 -10.70 11.84 -0.30
CA ASP A 398 -11.27 10.50 -0.32
C ASP A 398 -11.60 9.99 1.11
N THR A 399 -12.31 8.89 1.17
CA THR A 399 -12.77 8.30 2.43
C THR A 399 -11.62 7.87 3.37
N HIS A 400 -10.52 7.34 2.83
CA HIS A 400 -9.36 6.93 3.64
C HIS A 400 -8.60 8.16 4.20
N THR A 401 -8.37 9.16 3.36
CA THR A 401 -7.78 10.42 3.79
C THR A 401 -8.63 11.11 4.84
N ALA A 402 -9.96 11.00 4.72
CA ALA A 402 -10.89 11.55 5.71
C ALA A 402 -10.78 10.87 7.09
N VAL A 403 -10.61 9.55 7.13
CA VAL A 403 -10.31 8.84 8.39
C VAL A 403 -9.04 9.39 9.01
N ALA A 404 -7.96 9.54 8.23
CA ALA A 404 -6.70 10.07 8.74
C ALA A 404 -6.84 11.51 9.24
N LYS A 405 -7.56 12.36 8.51
CA LYS A 405 -7.81 13.76 8.89
C LYS A 405 -8.65 13.88 10.16
N SER A 406 -9.70 13.06 10.30
CA SER A 406 -10.54 13.02 11.51
C SER A 406 -9.72 12.62 12.75
N VAL A 407 -8.90 11.56 12.63
CA VAL A 407 -8.04 11.11 13.73
C VAL A 407 -7.00 12.17 14.07
N TYR A 408 -6.43 12.85 13.09
CA TYR A 408 -5.51 13.97 13.31
C TYR A 408 -6.17 15.14 14.03
N ASP A 409 -7.38 15.53 13.61
CA ASP A 409 -8.12 16.63 14.28
C ASP A 409 -8.41 16.31 15.74
N LYS A 410 -8.79 15.05 16.04
CA LYS A 410 -8.98 14.58 17.43
C LYS A 410 -7.66 14.64 18.22
N TYR A 411 -6.55 14.24 17.60
CA TYR A 411 -5.22 14.32 18.23
C TYR A 411 -4.83 15.76 18.56
N VAL A 412 -4.96 16.68 17.61
CA VAL A 412 -4.66 18.10 17.84
C VAL A 412 -5.57 18.70 18.93
N ALA A 413 -6.85 18.38 18.91
CA ALA A 413 -7.80 18.85 19.94
C ALA A 413 -7.45 18.35 21.34
N GLN A 414 -6.86 17.16 21.47
CA GLN A 414 -6.46 16.57 22.76
C GLN A 414 -5.11 17.06 23.26
N THR A 415 -4.17 17.34 22.35
CA THR A 415 -2.77 17.60 22.71
C THR A 415 -2.35 19.07 22.56
N GLY A 416 -3.06 19.83 21.71
CA GLY A 416 -2.64 21.17 21.30
C GLY A 416 -1.37 21.18 20.44
N ASP A 417 -0.94 20.04 19.86
CA ASP A 417 0.26 19.92 19.04
C ASP A 417 0.14 20.73 17.74
N THR A 418 1.05 21.66 17.52
CA THR A 418 1.12 22.52 16.32
C THR A 418 2.26 22.17 15.39
N THR A 419 2.92 21.02 15.60
CA THR A 419 3.98 20.53 14.75
C THR A 419 3.48 20.35 13.32
N LYS A 420 4.25 20.82 12.33
CA LYS A 420 3.94 20.62 10.92
C LYS A 420 3.67 19.14 10.65
N THR A 421 2.56 18.83 10.02
CA THR A 421 2.06 17.46 9.90
C THR A 421 1.76 17.13 8.46
N ILE A 422 2.29 16.01 7.99
CA ILE A 422 1.97 15.41 6.69
C ILE A 422 0.93 14.31 6.91
N ILE A 423 -0.19 14.40 6.22
CA ILE A 423 -1.23 13.37 6.15
C ILE A 423 -1.09 12.65 4.80
N ALA A 424 -0.90 11.35 4.82
CA ALA A 424 -0.87 10.55 3.59
C ALA A 424 -2.26 10.49 2.96
N SER A 425 -2.43 11.14 1.81
CA SER A 425 -3.62 11.10 0.98
C SER A 425 -3.48 9.93 0.00
N THR A 426 -4.20 8.83 0.27
CA THR A 426 -3.89 7.51 -0.29
C THR A 426 -4.70 7.14 -1.51
N ALA A 427 -5.78 7.85 -1.82
CA ALA A 427 -6.60 7.62 -3.00
C ALA A 427 -7.22 8.91 -3.52
N SER A 428 -7.56 8.92 -4.82
CA SER A 428 -8.36 9.98 -5.41
C SER A 428 -9.81 9.90 -4.93
N PRO A 429 -10.48 11.02 -4.62
CA PRO A 429 -11.90 11.02 -4.25
C PRO A 429 -12.79 10.43 -5.35
N PHE A 430 -12.37 10.48 -6.60
CA PHE A 430 -13.10 9.91 -7.73
C PHE A 430 -13.22 8.37 -7.68
N LYS A 431 -12.35 7.67 -6.97
CA LYS A 431 -12.47 6.20 -6.77
C LYS A 431 -13.61 5.82 -5.83
N PHE A 432 -14.02 6.73 -4.99
CA PHE A 432 -15.07 6.57 -3.99
C PHE A 432 -16.18 7.61 -4.19
N ASN A 433 -16.45 7.94 -5.47
CA ASN A 433 -17.34 9.02 -5.90
C ASN A 433 -18.71 8.99 -5.21
N GLN A 434 -19.32 7.81 -5.07
CA GLN A 434 -20.62 7.66 -4.42
C GLN A 434 -20.55 8.12 -2.95
N SER A 435 -19.61 7.57 -2.17
CA SER A 435 -19.44 7.92 -0.75
C SER A 435 -19.08 9.38 -0.56
N VAL A 436 -18.23 9.93 -1.45
CA VAL A 436 -17.83 11.33 -1.41
C VAL A 436 -19.01 12.25 -1.75
N LEU A 437 -19.80 11.95 -2.79
CA LEU A 437 -20.99 12.73 -3.13
C LEU A 437 -22.06 12.67 -2.03
N ILE A 438 -22.28 11.50 -1.43
CA ILE A 438 -23.18 11.36 -0.27
C ILE A 438 -22.68 12.24 0.89
N ALA A 439 -21.39 12.29 1.14
CA ALA A 439 -20.81 13.12 2.19
C ALA A 439 -20.97 14.63 1.93
N LEU A 440 -20.81 15.05 0.68
CA LEU A 440 -20.94 16.47 0.27
C LEU A 440 -22.40 16.94 0.32
N GLU A 441 -23.33 16.07 -0.03
CA GLU A 441 -24.76 16.38 -0.13
C GLU A 441 -25.60 15.48 0.79
N ASP A 442 -26.16 14.40 0.22
CA ASP A 442 -26.91 13.35 0.90
C ASP A 442 -27.08 12.12 -0.01
N HIS A 443 -27.78 11.09 0.47
CA HIS A 443 -28.03 9.85 -0.27
C HIS A 443 -28.78 10.06 -1.61
N ASN A 444 -29.59 11.10 -1.75
CA ASN A 444 -30.31 11.34 -3.00
C ASN A 444 -29.38 11.75 -4.15
N ALA A 445 -28.20 12.25 -3.82
CA ALA A 445 -27.20 12.66 -4.80
C ALA A 445 -26.75 11.54 -5.74
N VAL A 446 -26.87 10.26 -5.33
CA VAL A 446 -26.39 9.11 -6.09
C VAL A 446 -27.49 8.21 -6.66
N VAL A 447 -28.74 8.36 -6.20
CA VAL A 447 -29.84 7.48 -6.57
C VAL A 447 -30.16 7.56 -8.07
N GLY A 448 -30.14 6.40 -8.74
CA GLY A 448 -30.51 6.25 -10.15
C GLY A 448 -29.50 6.81 -11.14
N LYS A 449 -28.28 7.14 -10.70
CA LYS A 449 -27.20 7.66 -11.55
C LYS A 449 -26.17 6.57 -11.81
N ASP A 450 -25.63 6.56 -13.02
CA ASP A 450 -24.49 5.73 -13.39
C ASP A 450 -23.16 6.35 -12.92
N GLU A 451 -22.12 5.53 -12.85
CA GLU A 451 -20.80 5.92 -12.36
C GLU A 451 -20.18 7.13 -13.09
N PHE A 452 -20.39 7.24 -14.41
CA PHE A 452 -19.80 8.34 -15.18
C PHE A 452 -20.54 9.65 -14.98
N THR A 453 -21.83 9.59 -14.67
CA THR A 453 -22.61 10.74 -14.22
C THR A 453 -22.09 11.20 -12.85
N LEU A 454 -21.86 10.27 -11.91
CA LEU A 454 -21.32 10.59 -10.58
C LEU A 454 -19.91 11.19 -10.66
N LEU A 455 -19.04 10.68 -11.53
CA LEU A 455 -17.71 11.27 -11.76
C LEU A 455 -17.80 12.72 -12.22
N LYS A 456 -18.73 13.06 -13.15
CA LYS A 456 -18.92 14.43 -13.63
C LYS A 456 -19.44 15.35 -12.53
N GLU A 457 -20.46 14.91 -11.80
CA GLU A 457 -21.02 15.69 -10.70
C GLU A 457 -19.98 15.95 -9.61
N LEU A 458 -19.16 14.95 -9.27
CA LEU A 458 -18.06 15.14 -8.33
C LEU A 458 -17.04 16.15 -8.84
N SER A 459 -16.70 16.08 -10.15
CA SER A 459 -15.80 17.04 -10.79
C SER A 459 -16.32 18.49 -10.71
N GLU A 460 -17.61 18.68 -11.00
CA GLU A 460 -18.25 19.99 -10.92
C GLU A 460 -18.28 20.55 -9.49
N LYS A 461 -18.54 19.69 -8.49
CA LYS A 461 -18.60 20.10 -7.08
C LYS A 461 -17.25 20.32 -6.43
N SER A 462 -16.25 19.53 -6.78
CA SER A 462 -14.90 19.62 -6.24
C SER A 462 -13.99 20.58 -7.00
N ASN A 463 -14.42 21.06 -8.16
CA ASN A 463 -13.59 21.80 -9.11
C ASN A 463 -12.30 21.05 -9.50
N MET A 464 -12.29 19.73 -9.37
CA MET A 464 -11.17 18.85 -9.72
C MET A 464 -11.43 18.21 -11.10
N GLN A 465 -10.37 17.99 -11.87
CA GLN A 465 -10.47 17.22 -13.10
C GLN A 465 -10.64 15.73 -12.80
N ILE A 466 -11.51 15.06 -13.55
CA ILE A 466 -11.62 13.60 -13.46
C ILE A 466 -10.30 12.99 -13.94
N PRO A 467 -9.66 12.09 -13.18
CA PRO A 467 -8.46 11.39 -13.63
C PRO A 467 -8.72 10.71 -14.98
N LYS A 468 -7.80 10.93 -15.94
CA LYS A 468 -7.94 10.40 -17.30
C LYS A 468 -8.18 8.89 -17.31
N SER A 469 -7.45 8.15 -16.47
CA SER A 469 -7.56 6.70 -16.36
C SER A 469 -8.93 6.20 -15.88
N LEU A 470 -9.67 7.02 -15.13
CA LEU A 470 -11.05 6.71 -14.72
C LEU A 470 -12.07 7.15 -15.78
N TYR A 471 -11.86 8.31 -16.40
CA TYR A 471 -12.77 8.80 -17.42
C TYR A 471 -12.80 7.92 -18.67
N GLU A 472 -11.67 7.39 -19.07
CA GLU A 472 -11.54 6.52 -20.27
C GLU A 472 -12.17 5.14 -20.08
N LEU A 473 -12.51 4.72 -18.87
CA LEU A 473 -13.16 3.42 -18.62
C LEU A 473 -14.50 3.27 -19.36
N LYS A 474 -15.20 4.38 -19.61
CA LYS A 474 -16.48 4.37 -20.34
C LYS A 474 -16.36 3.86 -21.78
N ASP A 475 -15.19 4.00 -22.39
CA ASP A 475 -14.93 3.67 -23.79
C ASP A 475 -14.18 2.32 -23.92
N LYS A 476 -13.82 1.69 -22.78
CA LYS A 476 -13.11 0.40 -22.78
C LYS A 476 -14.07 -0.77 -22.84
N SER A 477 -13.70 -1.78 -23.62
CA SER A 477 -14.43 -3.04 -23.67
C SER A 477 -14.15 -3.89 -22.43
N VAL A 478 -15.19 -4.55 -21.91
CA VAL A 478 -15.03 -5.57 -20.89
C VAL A 478 -14.36 -6.80 -21.51
N VAL A 479 -13.26 -7.22 -20.91
CA VAL A 479 -12.43 -8.37 -21.35
C VAL A 479 -12.66 -9.56 -20.44
N PHE A 480 -12.87 -9.33 -19.14
CA PHE A 480 -12.98 -10.35 -18.11
C PHE A 480 -14.33 -10.22 -17.38
N ASP A 481 -15.32 -11.01 -17.77
CA ASP A 481 -16.69 -10.95 -17.22
C ASP A 481 -17.18 -12.25 -16.60
N LEU A 482 -16.33 -13.29 -16.56
CA LEU A 482 -16.71 -14.59 -16.03
C LEU A 482 -16.61 -14.64 -14.50
N VAL A 483 -17.62 -15.28 -13.89
CA VAL A 483 -17.70 -15.51 -12.45
C VAL A 483 -17.57 -17.01 -12.18
N PHE A 484 -16.65 -17.37 -11.32
CA PHE A 484 -16.27 -18.75 -11.03
C PHE A 484 -16.61 -19.14 -9.59
N ASP A 485 -16.75 -20.43 -9.34
CA ASP A 485 -16.79 -20.96 -7.98
C ASP A 485 -15.37 -20.93 -7.35
N LYS A 486 -15.30 -20.72 -6.05
CA LYS A 486 -14.01 -20.61 -5.33
C LYS A 486 -13.12 -21.87 -5.46
N ASP A 487 -13.73 -23.03 -5.71
CA ASP A 487 -12.99 -24.28 -5.88
C ASP A 487 -12.38 -24.43 -7.29
N GLU A 488 -12.73 -23.57 -8.24
CA GLU A 488 -12.20 -23.54 -9.61
C GLU A 488 -10.92 -22.68 -9.76
N MET A 489 -10.52 -21.94 -8.72
CA MET A 489 -9.43 -20.97 -8.82
C MET A 489 -8.11 -21.58 -9.32
N GLN A 490 -7.76 -22.81 -8.90
CA GLN A 490 -6.55 -23.50 -9.37
C GLN A 490 -6.66 -23.87 -10.85
N GLN A 491 -7.84 -24.28 -11.31
CA GLN A 491 -8.08 -24.60 -12.72
C GLN A 491 -7.93 -23.34 -13.59
N ILE A 492 -8.45 -22.20 -13.13
CA ILE A 492 -8.28 -20.91 -13.83
C ILE A 492 -6.80 -20.57 -14.03
N VAL A 493 -5.97 -20.80 -13.01
CA VAL A 493 -4.53 -20.62 -13.14
C VAL A 493 -3.94 -21.57 -14.19
N SER A 494 -4.31 -22.85 -14.15
CA SER A 494 -3.86 -23.86 -15.12
C SER A 494 -4.26 -23.52 -16.55
N ASP A 495 -5.50 -23.11 -16.76
CA ASP A 495 -6.03 -22.74 -18.08
C ASP A 495 -5.28 -21.50 -18.64
N PHE A 496 -5.05 -20.49 -17.80
CA PHE A 496 -4.33 -19.29 -18.21
C PHE A 496 -2.85 -19.57 -18.53
N LEU A 497 -2.23 -20.52 -17.82
CA LEU A 497 -0.84 -20.91 -18.04
C LEU A 497 -0.69 -22.01 -19.11
N MET A 498 -1.82 -22.61 -19.55
CA MET A 498 -1.85 -23.74 -20.48
C MET A 498 -1.06 -24.96 -19.95
N VAL A 499 -1.26 -25.29 -18.66
CA VAL A 499 -0.63 -26.44 -17.98
C VAL A 499 -1.68 -27.47 -17.61
N GLU A 500 -1.37 -28.78 -17.82
CA GLU A 500 -2.25 -29.92 -17.53
C GLU A 500 -1.71 -30.79 -16.37
#